data_fa6540222e5270cf7fe58e0ddac1982f
#
_entry.id   fa6540222e5270cf7fe58e0ddac1982f
#
_cell.length_a   1.000
_cell.length_b   1.000
_cell.length_c   1.000
_cell.angle_alpha   90.00
_cell.angle_beta   90.00
_cell.angle_gamma   90.00
#
_symmetry.space_group_name_H-M   'P 1'
#
loop_
_entity.id
_entity.type
_entity.pdbx_description
1 polymer ?
#
loop_
_entity_poly.entity_id
_entity_poly.type
_entity_poly.pdbx_seq_one_letter_code
_entity_poly.pdbx_strand_id
1 'polypeptide(L)'
;RSAWLSLDAEDNDPARFAAYLLAALQGIDASLGQGLQPLLEMAHLPPLPILLEQLLNELLALETQGVLVLDDYHVLTNPLLHETLAYFIEHQPPQLHLVLTTREDPPLPLARLRARAQLTELRTHDLRFTPDEARQFFRRSLSLELEAEALDTLETRTEGWAVGLQLAALALQHLPNRQGFLSDFGGSHRYVIDYLAEEVMRQQDEDTRRFLTRTAILDRLCGPLCDALLTDDEGNEAPPAAAMLQALEKANLFLIPLDGERKWYRYHHLFADYLRA
;
A
#
# COMPACT_ATOMS: atom_id res chain seq x y z
N ARG A 1 -8.20 -11.33 20.50
CA ARG A 1 -8.16 -12.30 19.39
C ARG A 1 -8.04 -11.53 18.09
N SER A 2 -7.46 -12.14 17.04
CA SER A 2 -7.30 -11.50 15.73
C SER A 2 -7.75 -12.44 14.62
N ALA A 3 -8.36 -11.87 13.60
CA ALA A 3 -8.69 -12.51 12.34
C ALA A 3 -7.98 -11.76 11.20
N TRP A 4 -7.58 -12.46 10.17
CA TRP A 4 -6.88 -11.92 9.02
C TRP A 4 -7.54 -12.41 7.74
N LEU A 5 -7.85 -11.49 6.84
CA LEU A 5 -8.36 -11.76 5.51
C LEU A 5 -7.47 -11.04 4.49
N SER A 6 -6.68 -11.79 3.74
CA SER A 6 -5.96 -11.27 2.58
C SER A 6 -6.90 -11.30 1.39
N LEU A 7 -7.08 -10.13 0.79
CA LEU A 7 -8.03 -9.92 -0.30
C LEU A 7 -7.35 -10.12 -1.65
N ASP A 8 -8.09 -10.60 -2.62
CA ASP A 8 -7.69 -10.69 -4.02
C ASP A 8 -8.74 -10.12 -4.98
N ALA A 9 -8.43 -10.08 -6.28
CA ALA A 9 -9.34 -9.51 -7.28
C ALA A 9 -10.68 -10.26 -7.40
N GLU A 10 -10.74 -11.55 -7.05
CA GLU A 10 -11.95 -12.34 -7.10
C GLU A 10 -12.91 -12.00 -5.95
N ASP A 11 -12.40 -11.40 -4.86
CA ASP A 11 -13.20 -10.94 -3.72
C ASP A 11 -14.04 -9.69 -4.05
N ASN A 12 -13.98 -9.19 -5.28
CA ASN A 12 -14.94 -8.22 -5.81
C ASN A 12 -16.35 -8.82 -6.02
N ASP A 13 -16.50 -10.15 -5.95
CA ASP A 13 -17.80 -10.82 -5.86
C ASP A 13 -18.37 -10.66 -4.45
N PRO A 14 -19.58 -10.07 -4.29
CA PRO A 14 -20.15 -9.81 -2.97
C PRO A 14 -20.42 -11.07 -2.14
N ALA A 15 -20.75 -12.20 -2.78
CA ALA A 15 -21.02 -13.43 -2.06
C ALA A 15 -19.73 -14.04 -1.52
N ARG A 16 -18.68 -14.04 -2.34
CA ARG A 16 -17.35 -14.51 -1.95
C ARG A 16 -16.78 -13.65 -0.82
N PHE A 17 -16.83 -12.32 -0.98
CA PHE A 17 -16.38 -11.40 0.07
C PHE A 17 -17.09 -11.63 1.40
N ALA A 18 -18.43 -11.74 1.39
CA ALA A 18 -19.23 -11.98 2.60
C ALA A 18 -18.88 -13.32 3.26
N ALA A 19 -18.67 -14.37 2.46
CA ALA A 19 -18.30 -15.71 2.97
C ALA A 19 -16.93 -15.69 3.66
N TYR A 20 -15.92 -15.07 3.04
CA TYR A 20 -14.58 -14.98 3.61
C TYR A 20 -14.49 -14.03 4.80
N LEU A 21 -15.21 -12.90 4.75
CA LEU A 21 -15.34 -12.01 5.91
C LEU A 21 -15.91 -12.74 7.11
N LEU A 22 -16.99 -13.51 6.91
CA LEU A 22 -17.59 -14.32 7.95
C LEU A 22 -16.62 -15.38 8.48
N ALA A 23 -15.96 -16.12 7.59
CA ALA A 23 -14.97 -17.12 7.97
C ALA A 23 -13.81 -16.52 8.79
N ALA A 24 -13.34 -15.33 8.42
CA ALA A 24 -12.33 -14.59 9.19
C ALA A 24 -12.84 -14.24 10.58
N LEU A 25 -14.05 -13.68 10.70
CA LEU A 25 -14.67 -13.31 11.98
C LEU A 25 -14.89 -14.51 12.90
N GLN A 26 -15.18 -15.69 12.34
CA GLN A 26 -15.26 -16.95 13.11
C GLN A 26 -13.91 -17.34 13.73
N GLY A 27 -12.79 -16.85 13.21
CA GLY A 27 -11.48 -16.95 13.86
C GLY A 27 -11.39 -16.14 15.17
N ILE A 28 -12.21 -15.10 15.35
CA ILE A 28 -12.34 -14.34 16.59
C ILE A 28 -13.26 -15.09 17.55
N ASP A 29 -14.45 -15.47 17.07
CA ASP A 29 -15.41 -16.27 17.82
C ASP A 29 -16.18 -17.19 16.87
N ALA A 30 -16.08 -18.50 17.11
CA ALA A 30 -16.66 -19.53 16.24
C ALA A 30 -18.22 -19.50 16.22
N SER A 31 -18.85 -18.79 17.11
CA SER A 31 -20.32 -18.62 17.11
C SER A 31 -20.81 -17.54 16.14
N LEU A 32 -19.93 -16.65 15.69
CA LEU A 32 -20.30 -15.56 14.79
C LEU A 32 -20.84 -16.09 13.46
N GLY A 33 -21.95 -15.54 13.05
CA GLY A 33 -22.55 -15.77 11.75
C GLY A 33 -23.04 -17.21 11.51
N GLN A 34 -23.21 -18.04 12.53
CA GLN A 34 -23.76 -19.39 12.34
C GLN A 34 -25.15 -19.34 11.69
N GLY A 35 -25.96 -18.33 12.01
CA GLY A 35 -27.24 -18.11 11.36
C GLY A 35 -27.15 -17.55 9.94
N LEU A 36 -25.99 -17.03 9.52
CA LEU A 36 -25.77 -16.45 8.20
C LEU A 36 -25.28 -17.48 7.17
N GLN A 37 -24.61 -18.55 7.60
CA GLN A 37 -24.08 -19.58 6.70
C GLN A 37 -25.13 -20.11 5.72
N PRO A 38 -26.35 -20.53 6.14
CA PRO A 38 -27.37 -20.99 5.22
C PRO A 38 -27.80 -19.93 4.19
N LEU A 39 -27.74 -18.65 4.58
CA LEU A 39 -28.10 -17.53 3.70
C LEU A 39 -27.04 -17.29 2.61
N LEU A 40 -25.78 -17.53 2.92
CA LEU A 40 -24.66 -17.42 1.96
C LEU A 40 -24.67 -18.55 0.91
N GLU A 41 -25.26 -19.70 1.25
CA GLU A 41 -25.41 -20.87 0.36
C GLU A 41 -26.64 -20.79 -0.55
N MET A 42 -27.49 -19.76 -0.38
CA MET A 42 -28.68 -19.59 -1.22
C MET A 42 -28.31 -19.20 -2.65
N ALA A 43 -29.11 -19.68 -3.62
CA ALA A 43 -28.93 -19.31 -5.02
C ALA A 43 -28.98 -17.81 -5.30
N HIS A 44 -29.62 -17.06 -4.42
CA HIS A 44 -29.61 -15.59 -4.43
C HIS A 44 -29.22 -15.10 -3.04
N LEU A 45 -28.07 -14.42 -2.98
CA LEU A 45 -27.60 -13.79 -1.76
C LEU A 45 -28.60 -12.72 -1.29
N PRO A 46 -29.02 -12.69 -0.04
CA PRO A 46 -29.76 -11.55 0.50
C PRO A 46 -28.94 -10.26 0.35
N PRO A 47 -29.60 -9.09 0.30
CA PRO A 47 -28.88 -7.82 0.26
C PRO A 47 -27.84 -7.75 1.39
N LEU A 48 -26.59 -7.38 1.07
CA LEU A 48 -25.48 -7.29 2.01
C LEU A 48 -25.82 -6.49 3.28
N PRO A 49 -26.58 -5.39 3.22
CA PRO A 49 -26.98 -4.68 4.44
C PRO A 49 -27.73 -5.53 5.45
N ILE A 50 -28.59 -6.46 5.00
CA ILE A 50 -29.35 -7.35 5.91
C ILE A 50 -28.41 -8.33 6.63
N LEU A 51 -27.49 -8.94 5.88
CA LEU A 51 -26.48 -9.83 6.44
C LEU A 51 -25.60 -9.10 7.44
N LEU A 52 -25.26 -7.85 7.11
CA LEU A 52 -24.40 -7.02 7.93
C LEU A 52 -25.07 -6.59 9.24
N GLU A 53 -26.36 -6.22 9.22
CA GLU A 53 -27.11 -5.88 10.44
C GLU A 53 -27.15 -7.05 11.41
N GLN A 54 -27.41 -8.26 10.92
CA GLN A 54 -27.39 -9.45 11.75
C GLN A 54 -25.99 -9.70 12.34
N LEU A 55 -24.95 -9.60 11.51
CA LEU A 55 -23.57 -9.77 11.95
C LEU A 55 -23.16 -8.72 13.01
N LEU A 56 -23.53 -7.46 12.81
CA LEU A 56 -23.27 -6.39 13.78
C LEU A 56 -23.94 -6.63 15.12
N ASN A 57 -25.17 -7.16 15.12
CA ASN A 57 -25.86 -7.52 16.35
C ASN A 57 -25.17 -8.67 17.11
N GLU A 58 -24.64 -9.67 16.38
CA GLU A 58 -23.85 -10.74 16.98
C GLU A 58 -22.51 -10.23 17.52
N LEU A 59 -21.85 -9.32 16.80
CA LEU A 59 -20.61 -8.68 17.24
C LEU A 59 -20.79 -7.82 18.49
N LEU A 60 -21.95 -7.16 18.64
CA LEU A 60 -22.29 -6.41 19.86
C LEU A 60 -22.41 -7.30 21.11
N ALA A 61 -22.76 -8.56 20.94
CA ALA A 61 -22.88 -9.54 22.02
C ALA A 61 -21.53 -10.17 22.42
N LEU A 62 -20.43 -9.87 21.71
CA LEU A 62 -19.11 -10.40 22.05
C LEU A 62 -18.64 -9.88 23.42
N GLU A 63 -18.18 -10.77 24.26
CA GLU A 63 -17.57 -10.45 25.56
C GLU A 63 -16.08 -10.12 25.45
N THR A 64 -15.45 -10.47 24.30
CA THR A 64 -14.00 -10.32 24.08
C THR A 64 -13.72 -9.31 22.97
N GLN A 65 -12.61 -8.59 23.12
CA GLN A 65 -12.13 -7.72 22.04
C GLN A 65 -11.52 -8.55 20.90
N GLY A 66 -11.80 -8.12 19.67
CA GLY A 66 -11.28 -8.69 18.44
C GLY A 66 -10.65 -7.64 17.56
N VAL A 67 -9.70 -8.08 16.73
CA VAL A 67 -9.10 -7.29 15.66
C VAL A 67 -9.35 -8.02 14.34
N LEU A 68 -10.00 -7.37 13.41
CA LEU A 68 -10.15 -7.84 12.03
C LEU A 68 -9.17 -7.08 11.15
N VAL A 69 -8.31 -7.80 10.43
CA VAL A 69 -7.39 -7.22 9.44
C VAL A 69 -7.91 -7.58 8.05
N LEU A 70 -8.16 -6.56 7.22
CA LEU A 70 -8.38 -6.72 5.78
C LEU A 70 -7.12 -6.26 5.07
N ASP A 71 -6.39 -7.21 4.53
CA ASP A 71 -5.10 -6.99 3.88
C ASP A 71 -5.30 -6.80 2.38
N ASP A 72 -4.49 -5.92 1.78
CA ASP A 72 -4.55 -5.56 0.37
C ASP A 72 -5.92 -4.99 -0.09
N TYR A 73 -6.57 -4.17 0.74
CA TYR A 73 -7.89 -3.61 0.46
C TYR A 73 -8.02 -2.89 -0.90
N HIS A 74 -6.91 -2.40 -1.45
CA HIS A 74 -6.85 -1.71 -2.74
C HIS A 74 -7.25 -2.58 -3.95
N VAL A 75 -7.30 -3.91 -3.81
CA VAL A 75 -7.74 -4.82 -4.88
C VAL A 75 -9.26 -4.82 -5.08
N LEU A 76 -10.01 -4.31 -4.08
CA LEU A 76 -11.46 -4.16 -4.18
C LEU A 76 -11.80 -2.91 -4.98
N THR A 77 -12.58 -3.09 -6.04
CA THR A 77 -13.04 -2.02 -6.93
C THR A 77 -14.57 -1.93 -7.00
N ASN A 78 -15.29 -2.88 -6.40
CA ASN A 78 -16.74 -2.92 -6.41
C ASN A 78 -17.33 -1.88 -5.43
N PRO A 79 -18.06 -0.85 -5.93
CA PRO A 79 -18.63 0.21 -5.07
C PRO A 79 -19.54 -0.32 -3.97
N LEU A 80 -20.28 -1.40 -4.23
CA LEU A 80 -21.18 -2.00 -3.23
C LEU A 80 -20.40 -2.49 -2.00
N LEU A 81 -19.19 -3.04 -2.19
CA LEU A 81 -18.35 -3.50 -1.07
C LEU A 81 -17.83 -2.32 -0.26
N HIS A 82 -17.46 -1.23 -0.91
CA HIS A 82 -17.03 -0.01 -0.22
C HIS A 82 -18.15 0.61 0.59
N GLU A 83 -19.36 0.69 0.03
CA GLU A 83 -20.56 1.17 0.75
C GLU A 83 -20.89 0.26 1.93
N THR A 84 -20.81 -1.05 1.75
CA THR A 84 -21.05 -2.06 2.79
C THR A 84 -20.03 -1.92 3.92
N LEU A 85 -18.75 -1.77 3.60
CA LEU A 85 -17.73 -1.60 4.62
C LEU A 85 -17.84 -0.23 5.32
N ALA A 86 -18.19 0.83 4.60
CA ALA A 86 -18.45 2.14 5.19
C ALA A 86 -19.58 2.07 6.22
N TYR A 87 -20.67 1.36 5.90
CA TYR A 87 -21.78 1.10 6.83
C TYR A 87 -21.31 0.28 8.04
N PHE A 88 -20.52 -0.77 7.80
CA PHE A 88 -19.95 -1.58 8.88
C PHE A 88 -19.11 -0.74 9.85
N ILE A 89 -18.22 0.09 9.35
CA ILE A 89 -17.36 0.98 10.16
C ILE A 89 -18.22 1.96 10.98
N GLU A 90 -19.30 2.50 10.39
CA GLU A 90 -20.16 3.45 11.09
C GLU A 90 -20.92 2.82 12.28
N HIS A 91 -21.22 1.52 12.18
CA HIS A 91 -22.02 0.79 13.18
C HIS A 91 -21.19 -0.26 13.95
N GLN A 92 -19.90 -0.28 13.72
CA GLN A 92 -18.98 -1.23 14.35
C GLN A 92 -19.02 -1.10 15.88
N PRO A 93 -19.15 -2.22 16.60
CA PRO A 93 -19.15 -2.21 18.04
C PRO A 93 -17.74 -1.96 18.62
N PRO A 94 -17.65 -1.42 19.85
CA PRO A 94 -16.36 -1.11 20.48
C PRO A 94 -15.49 -2.34 20.77
N GLN A 95 -16.06 -3.53 20.70
CA GLN A 95 -15.32 -4.78 20.88
C GLN A 95 -14.48 -5.16 19.67
N LEU A 96 -14.79 -4.62 18.49
CA LEU A 96 -14.06 -4.94 17.27
C LEU A 96 -13.22 -3.74 16.80
N HIS A 97 -11.93 -3.98 16.51
CA HIS A 97 -11.05 -3.05 15.82
C HIS A 97 -10.83 -3.53 14.39
N LEU A 98 -11.04 -2.64 13.43
CA LEU A 98 -10.76 -2.90 12.03
C LEU A 98 -9.41 -2.31 11.64
N VAL A 99 -8.58 -3.10 10.99
CA VAL A 99 -7.31 -2.69 10.40
C VAL A 99 -7.39 -2.91 8.89
N LEU A 100 -7.06 -1.90 8.11
CA LEU A 100 -6.97 -2.00 6.66
C LEU A 100 -5.52 -1.78 6.24
N THR A 101 -4.95 -2.70 5.47
CA THR A 101 -3.72 -2.40 4.73
C THR A 101 -4.10 -2.07 3.28
N THR A 102 -3.50 -1.05 2.74
CA THR A 102 -3.84 -0.58 1.39
C THR A 102 -2.68 0.20 0.78
N ARG A 103 -2.55 0.17 -0.53
CA ARG A 103 -1.53 0.96 -1.25
C ARG A 103 -1.96 2.41 -1.46
N GLU A 104 -3.27 2.66 -1.49
CA GLU A 104 -3.85 3.99 -1.73
C GLU A 104 -4.95 4.29 -0.72
N ASP A 105 -5.39 5.54 -0.66
CA ASP A 105 -6.50 5.92 0.21
C ASP A 105 -7.77 5.19 -0.22
N PRO A 106 -8.36 4.35 0.66
CA PRO A 106 -9.55 3.61 0.31
C PRO A 106 -10.74 4.56 0.10
N PRO A 107 -11.71 4.24 -0.79
CA PRO A 107 -12.89 5.05 -1.03
C PRO A 107 -13.90 4.94 0.14
N LEU A 108 -13.43 5.24 1.34
CA LEU A 108 -14.16 5.26 2.60
C LEU A 108 -14.29 6.69 3.13
N PRO A 109 -15.21 7.00 4.04
CA PRO A 109 -15.42 8.36 4.54
C PRO A 109 -14.32 8.82 5.52
N LEU A 110 -13.05 8.78 5.08
CA LEU A 110 -11.86 9.05 5.92
C LEU A 110 -11.91 10.42 6.59
N ALA A 111 -12.36 11.46 5.87
CA ALA A 111 -12.47 12.80 6.43
C ALA A 111 -13.42 12.86 7.63
N ARG A 112 -14.54 12.15 7.57
CA ARG A 112 -15.51 12.04 8.67
C ARG A 112 -14.95 11.27 9.85
N LEU A 113 -14.27 10.16 9.58
CA LEU A 113 -13.62 9.34 10.62
C LEU A 113 -12.52 10.13 11.34
N ARG A 114 -11.71 10.90 10.59
CA ARG A 114 -10.69 11.81 11.16
C ARG A 114 -11.32 12.86 12.08
N ALA A 115 -12.38 13.51 11.60
CA ALA A 115 -13.08 14.54 12.39
C ALA A 115 -13.67 14.00 13.70
N ARG A 116 -13.99 12.71 13.76
CA ARG A 116 -14.53 12.02 14.94
C ARG A 116 -13.47 11.36 15.82
N ALA A 117 -12.17 11.49 15.47
CA ALA A 117 -11.07 10.79 16.12
C ALA A 117 -11.25 9.25 16.16
N GLN A 118 -11.85 8.70 15.11
CA GLN A 118 -12.13 7.27 14.93
C GLN A 118 -11.17 6.60 13.93
N LEU A 119 -10.16 7.32 13.48
CA LEU A 119 -9.17 6.84 12.49
C LEU A 119 -7.76 7.07 13.01
N THR A 120 -6.96 6.02 12.99
CA THR A 120 -5.50 6.08 13.11
C THR A 120 -4.92 5.77 11.74
N GLU A 121 -4.04 6.63 11.24
CA GLU A 121 -3.41 6.46 9.95
C GLU A 121 -1.92 6.25 10.14
N LEU A 122 -1.41 5.18 9.54
CA LEU A 122 0.02 4.93 9.40
C LEU A 122 0.37 5.13 7.92
N ARG A 123 1.12 6.17 7.64
CA ARG A 123 1.53 6.55 6.29
C ARG A 123 2.95 6.10 5.98
N THR A 124 3.36 6.24 4.73
CA THR A 124 4.70 5.85 4.28
C THR A 124 5.81 6.39 5.18
N HIS A 125 5.69 7.64 5.67
CA HIS A 125 6.70 8.25 6.55
C HIS A 125 6.76 7.60 7.94
N ASP A 126 5.65 7.07 8.45
CA ASP A 126 5.60 6.37 9.74
C ASP A 126 6.18 4.95 9.65
N LEU A 127 6.17 4.37 8.44
CA LEU A 127 6.61 3.00 8.15
C LEU A 127 8.06 2.92 7.67
N ARG A 128 8.71 4.07 7.44
CA ARG A 128 10.14 4.10 7.10
C ARG A 128 10.98 3.69 8.29
N PHE A 129 11.98 2.88 8.03
CA PHE A 129 12.99 2.57 9.03
C PHE A 129 13.82 3.80 9.37
N THR A 130 13.96 4.07 10.65
CA THR A 130 14.96 5.02 11.16
C THR A 130 16.37 4.43 11.01
N PRO A 131 17.46 5.23 11.07
CA PRO A 131 18.83 4.74 11.03
C PRO A 131 19.11 3.65 12.05
N ASP A 132 18.58 3.80 13.27
CA ASP A 132 18.78 2.81 14.34
C ASP A 132 18.00 1.52 14.09
N GLU A 133 16.80 1.59 13.54
CA GLU A 133 16.03 0.41 13.16
C GLU A 133 16.67 -0.30 11.97
N ALA A 134 17.17 0.43 10.96
CA ALA A 134 17.92 -0.15 9.85
C ALA A 134 19.19 -0.87 10.35
N ARG A 135 19.94 -0.27 11.29
CA ARG A 135 21.10 -0.90 11.93
C ARG A 135 20.72 -2.20 12.64
N GLN A 136 19.63 -2.19 13.42
CA GLN A 136 19.13 -3.39 14.10
C GLN A 136 18.67 -4.46 13.12
N PHE A 137 18.03 -4.05 12.02
CA PHE A 137 17.60 -4.95 10.96
C PHE A 137 18.80 -5.70 10.35
N PHE A 138 19.84 -5.00 9.92
CA PHE A 138 21.04 -5.65 9.37
C PHE A 138 21.74 -6.57 10.37
N ARG A 139 21.84 -6.15 11.63
CA ARG A 139 22.42 -6.98 12.69
C ARG A 139 21.62 -8.26 12.92
N ARG A 140 20.30 -8.17 13.00
CA ARG A 140 19.43 -9.33 13.28
C ARG A 140 19.28 -10.25 12.07
N SER A 141 19.11 -9.70 10.89
CA SER A 141 18.80 -10.48 9.68
C SER A 141 20.03 -11.11 9.05
N LEU A 142 21.19 -10.48 9.18
CA LEU A 142 22.41 -10.89 8.48
C LEU A 142 23.55 -11.24 9.41
N SER A 143 23.42 -11.02 10.71
CA SER A 143 24.55 -11.03 11.67
C SER A 143 25.70 -10.14 11.18
N LEU A 144 25.36 -9.04 10.49
CA LEU A 144 26.30 -8.08 9.92
C LEU A 144 26.35 -6.83 10.77
N GLU A 145 27.55 -6.49 11.22
CA GLU A 145 27.83 -5.14 11.69
C GLU A 145 28.33 -4.33 10.50
N LEU A 146 27.51 -3.38 10.06
CA LEU A 146 27.89 -2.41 9.04
C LEU A 146 28.50 -1.19 9.74
N GLU A 147 29.55 -0.63 9.14
CA GLU A 147 30.13 0.64 9.57
C GLU A 147 29.12 1.78 9.39
N ALA A 148 29.24 2.86 10.15
CA ALA A 148 28.30 3.97 10.14
C ALA A 148 28.14 4.58 8.73
N GLU A 149 29.26 4.77 8.01
CA GLU A 149 29.27 5.32 6.64
C GLU A 149 28.49 4.42 5.65
N ALA A 150 28.58 3.11 5.82
CA ALA A 150 27.85 2.14 5.03
C ALA A 150 26.33 2.23 5.28
N LEU A 151 25.93 2.37 6.54
CA LEU A 151 24.53 2.56 6.92
C LEU A 151 23.96 3.87 6.40
N ASP A 152 24.71 4.96 6.53
CA ASP A 152 24.31 6.27 6.03
C ASP A 152 24.10 6.25 4.50
N THR A 153 24.96 5.53 3.78
CA THR A 153 24.83 5.33 2.33
C THR A 153 23.55 4.57 1.98
N LEU A 154 23.31 3.44 2.67
CA LEU A 154 22.11 2.63 2.45
C LEU A 154 20.83 3.39 2.81
N GLU A 155 20.84 4.12 3.93
CA GLU A 155 19.72 4.94 4.35
C GLU A 155 19.39 6.03 3.30
N THR A 156 20.40 6.75 2.85
CA THR A 156 20.22 7.78 1.81
C THR A 156 19.64 7.19 0.53
N ARG A 157 20.09 6.01 0.12
CA ARG A 157 19.62 5.35 -1.12
C ARG A 157 18.24 4.74 -0.96
N THR A 158 17.97 4.07 0.16
CA THR A 158 16.69 3.39 0.41
C THR A 158 15.64 4.32 1.03
N GLU A 159 16.04 5.48 1.54
CA GLU A 159 15.18 6.41 2.29
C GLU A 159 14.37 5.69 3.40
N GLY A 160 14.98 4.68 4.03
CA GLY A 160 14.31 3.86 5.05
C GLY A 160 13.24 2.90 4.51
N TRP A 161 13.12 2.73 3.20
CA TRP A 161 12.18 1.79 2.61
C TRP A 161 12.54 0.34 2.93
N ALA A 162 11.63 -0.37 3.64
CA ALA A 162 11.87 -1.71 4.16
C ALA A 162 12.32 -2.72 3.10
N VAL A 163 11.65 -2.72 1.93
CA VAL A 163 12.00 -3.63 0.82
C VAL A 163 13.37 -3.25 0.24
N GLY A 164 13.68 -1.96 0.10
CA GLY A 164 15.00 -1.51 -0.34
C GLY A 164 16.11 -2.01 0.59
N LEU A 165 15.90 -1.93 1.90
CA LEU A 165 16.83 -2.47 2.91
C LEU A 165 16.95 -4.00 2.81
N GLN A 166 15.85 -4.71 2.61
CA GLN A 166 15.85 -6.17 2.42
C GLN A 166 16.60 -6.58 1.16
N LEU A 167 16.41 -5.89 0.04
CA LEU A 167 17.13 -6.16 -1.21
C LEU A 167 18.63 -5.88 -1.06
N ALA A 168 19.00 -4.80 -0.37
CA ALA A 168 20.40 -4.53 -0.01
C ALA A 168 20.98 -5.64 0.86
N ALA A 169 20.21 -6.09 1.84
CA ALA A 169 20.60 -7.17 2.74
C ALA A 169 20.91 -8.47 1.98
N LEU A 170 19.99 -8.88 1.09
CA LEU A 170 20.17 -10.07 0.25
C LEU A 170 21.39 -9.95 -0.66
N ALA A 171 21.62 -8.79 -1.24
CA ALA A 171 22.79 -8.57 -2.08
C ALA A 171 24.10 -8.66 -1.28
N LEU A 172 24.15 -8.08 -0.08
CA LEU A 172 25.33 -8.13 0.80
C LEU A 172 25.67 -9.54 1.30
N GLN A 173 24.70 -10.44 1.38
CA GLN A 173 24.95 -11.84 1.77
C GLN A 173 25.81 -12.60 0.76
N HIS A 174 25.68 -12.27 -0.52
CA HIS A 174 26.27 -13.02 -1.62
C HIS A 174 27.54 -12.41 -2.18
N LEU A 175 27.97 -11.24 -1.69
CA LEU A 175 29.11 -10.51 -2.26
C LEU A 175 30.39 -10.63 -1.40
N PRO A 176 31.52 -11.01 -2.03
CA PRO A 176 32.82 -11.06 -1.34
C PRO A 176 33.40 -9.66 -1.03
N ASN A 177 33.04 -8.63 -1.81
CA ASN A 177 33.49 -7.25 -1.60
C ASN A 177 32.29 -6.35 -1.24
N ARG A 178 32.05 -6.18 0.07
CA ARG A 178 30.93 -5.41 0.60
C ARG A 178 31.10 -3.90 0.44
N GLN A 179 32.33 -3.37 0.52
CA GLN A 179 32.56 -1.92 0.43
C GLN A 179 32.33 -1.38 -0.99
N GLY A 180 32.78 -2.08 -2.02
CA GLY A 180 32.49 -1.69 -3.41
C GLY A 180 31.00 -1.76 -3.75
N PHE A 181 30.27 -2.71 -3.16
CA PHE A 181 28.84 -2.82 -3.36
C PHE A 181 28.06 -1.61 -2.81
N LEU A 182 28.43 -1.13 -1.63
CA LEU A 182 27.70 -0.03 -0.97
C LEU A 182 27.78 1.28 -1.77
N SER A 183 28.92 1.54 -2.44
CA SER A 183 29.07 2.69 -3.34
C SER A 183 28.17 2.59 -4.60
N ASP A 184 27.93 1.36 -5.07
CA ASP A 184 27.24 1.09 -6.33
C ASP A 184 25.78 0.68 -6.15
N PHE A 185 25.31 0.49 -4.89
CA PHE A 185 23.94 0.12 -4.64
C PHE A 185 22.97 1.24 -5.01
N GLY A 186 22.08 0.98 -5.97
CA GLY A 186 21.10 1.91 -6.49
C GLY A 186 19.97 1.20 -7.22
N GLY A 187 19.08 1.96 -7.84
CA GLY A 187 17.96 1.44 -8.62
C GLY A 187 18.36 0.60 -9.84
N SER A 188 19.62 0.72 -10.29
CA SER A 188 20.21 -0.12 -11.34
C SER A 188 20.71 -1.49 -10.83
N HIS A 189 20.63 -1.74 -9.51
CA HIS A 189 21.03 -3.04 -8.98
C HIS A 189 20.00 -4.12 -9.34
N ARG A 190 20.47 -5.30 -9.80
CA ARG A 190 19.63 -6.37 -10.34
C ARG A 190 18.40 -6.69 -9.49
N TYR A 191 18.54 -6.88 -8.19
CA TYR A 191 17.40 -7.21 -7.32
C TYR A 191 16.39 -6.08 -7.21
N VAL A 192 16.85 -4.82 -7.28
CA VAL A 192 15.97 -3.65 -7.29
C VAL A 192 15.23 -3.55 -8.61
N ILE A 193 15.93 -3.76 -9.73
CA ILE A 193 15.35 -3.79 -11.07
C ILE A 193 14.26 -4.84 -11.15
N ASP A 194 14.56 -6.09 -10.78
CA ASP A 194 13.63 -7.22 -10.85
C ASP A 194 12.37 -6.91 -10.02
N TYR A 195 12.53 -6.43 -8.78
CA TYR A 195 11.41 -6.07 -7.92
C TYR A 195 10.56 -4.92 -8.49
N LEU A 196 11.18 -3.81 -8.89
CA LEU A 196 10.46 -2.65 -9.41
C LEU A 196 9.77 -2.93 -10.76
N ALA A 197 10.38 -3.75 -11.60
CA ALA A 197 9.78 -4.17 -12.85
C ALA A 197 8.53 -5.03 -12.64
N GLU A 198 8.62 -6.03 -11.76
CA GLU A 198 7.54 -7.00 -11.55
C GLU A 198 6.42 -6.45 -10.66
N GLU A 199 6.76 -5.84 -9.53
CA GLU A 199 5.80 -5.45 -8.51
C GLU A 199 5.25 -4.03 -8.68
N VAL A 200 5.94 -3.17 -9.44
CA VAL A 200 5.56 -1.78 -9.61
C VAL A 200 5.16 -1.48 -11.04
N MET A 201 6.10 -1.57 -11.98
CA MET A 201 5.88 -1.11 -13.36
C MET A 201 4.91 -2.00 -14.13
N ARG A 202 4.90 -3.31 -13.87
CA ARG A 202 4.01 -4.25 -14.55
C ARG A 202 2.53 -4.01 -14.25
N GLN A 203 2.24 -3.44 -13.09
CA GLN A 203 0.88 -3.14 -12.65
C GLN A 203 0.34 -1.80 -13.19
N GLN A 204 1.20 -0.98 -13.82
CA GLN A 204 0.81 0.32 -14.33
C GLN A 204 0.24 0.21 -15.76
N ASP A 205 -0.70 1.10 -16.08
CA ASP A 205 -1.17 1.30 -17.46
C ASP A 205 -0.09 1.94 -18.35
N GLU A 206 -0.33 1.96 -19.64
CA GLU A 206 0.64 2.44 -20.62
C GLU A 206 0.92 3.94 -20.48
N ASP A 207 -0.11 4.73 -20.18
CA ASP A 207 0.03 6.19 -20.02
C ASP A 207 0.87 6.52 -18.79
N THR A 208 0.63 5.83 -17.68
CA THR A 208 1.43 5.95 -16.45
C THR A 208 2.88 5.54 -16.70
N ARG A 209 3.12 4.41 -17.37
CA ARG A 209 4.49 3.95 -17.69
C ARG A 209 5.23 4.96 -18.57
N ARG A 210 4.55 5.47 -19.59
CA ARG A 210 5.10 6.50 -20.48
C ARG A 210 5.44 7.78 -19.72
N PHE A 211 4.55 8.24 -18.84
CA PHE A 211 4.78 9.39 -18.00
C PHE A 211 6.02 9.22 -17.13
N LEU A 212 6.10 8.12 -16.37
CA LEU A 212 7.21 7.80 -15.48
C LEU A 212 8.54 7.77 -16.22
N THR A 213 8.59 7.06 -17.34
CA THR A 213 9.83 6.89 -18.13
C THR A 213 10.30 8.22 -18.73
N ARG A 214 9.39 9.03 -19.28
CA ARG A 214 9.77 10.31 -19.92
C ARG A 214 10.19 11.36 -18.90
N THR A 215 9.57 11.39 -17.73
CA THR A 215 9.87 12.38 -16.69
C THR A 215 11.02 11.97 -15.76
N ALA A 216 11.53 10.74 -15.89
CA ALA A 216 12.64 10.21 -15.08
C ALA A 216 13.93 11.04 -15.14
N ILE A 217 14.15 11.77 -16.24
CA ILE A 217 15.31 12.67 -16.42
C ILE A 217 15.31 13.85 -15.45
N LEU A 218 14.14 14.22 -14.91
CA LEU A 218 14.00 15.36 -14.04
C LEU A 218 14.34 14.99 -12.58
N ASP A 219 15.12 15.85 -11.92
CA ASP A 219 15.39 15.72 -10.48
C ASP A 219 14.23 16.25 -9.62
N ARG A 220 13.45 17.17 -10.18
CA ARG A 220 12.23 17.71 -9.56
C ARG A 220 11.13 17.81 -10.61
N LEU A 221 9.92 17.46 -10.23
CA LEU A 221 8.77 17.45 -11.11
C LEU A 221 7.74 18.47 -10.68
N CYS A 222 7.15 19.16 -11.63
CA CYS A 222 5.93 19.92 -11.46
C CYS A 222 5.11 19.84 -12.74
N GLY A 223 3.78 20.11 -12.67
CA GLY A 223 2.90 20.02 -13.83
C GLY A 223 3.47 20.66 -15.09
N PRO A 224 3.76 21.99 -15.10
CA PRO A 224 4.24 22.66 -16.30
C PRO A 224 5.54 22.11 -16.87
N LEU A 225 6.46 21.63 -16.02
CA LEU A 225 7.73 21.05 -16.47
C LEU A 225 7.52 19.69 -17.12
N CYS A 226 6.66 18.87 -16.54
CA CYS A 226 6.30 17.56 -17.11
C CYS A 226 5.50 17.74 -18.41
N ASP A 227 4.55 18.68 -18.47
CA ASP A 227 3.80 18.98 -19.70
C ASP A 227 4.76 19.36 -20.85
N ALA A 228 5.79 20.17 -20.57
CA ALA A 228 6.78 20.56 -21.57
C ALA A 228 7.61 19.39 -22.13
N LEU A 229 7.80 18.31 -21.35
CA LEU A 229 8.50 17.10 -21.79
C LEU A 229 7.58 16.11 -22.51
N LEU A 230 6.28 16.18 -22.25
CA LEU A 230 5.30 15.23 -22.76
C LEU A 230 4.62 15.72 -24.04
N THR A 231 4.79 17.00 -24.40
CA THR A 231 4.28 17.56 -25.68
C THR A 231 4.98 16.85 -26.83
N ASP A 232 4.27 15.94 -27.47
CA ASP A 232 4.70 15.34 -28.73
C ASP A 232 4.35 16.29 -29.87
N ASP A 233 5.17 16.32 -30.93
CA ASP A 233 4.92 17.05 -32.19
C ASP A 233 3.61 16.64 -32.88
N GLU A 234 2.95 15.57 -32.41
CA GLU A 234 1.72 15.02 -32.99
C GLU A 234 0.41 15.55 -32.35
N GLY A 235 0.49 16.45 -31.38
CA GLY A 235 -0.70 17.13 -30.82
C GLY A 235 -1.69 16.21 -30.09
N ASN A 236 -1.23 15.08 -29.58
CA ASN A 236 -2.07 14.18 -28.79
C ASN A 236 -2.25 14.78 -27.39
N GLU A 237 -3.48 15.10 -26.99
CA GLU A 237 -3.80 15.64 -25.68
C GLU A 237 -3.62 14.56 -24.60
N ALA A 238 -2.40 14.46 -24.07
CA ALA A 238 -2.18 13.71 -22.84
C ALA A 238 -2.90 14.39 -21.66
N PRO A 239 -3.35 13.66 -20.67
CA PRO A 239 -3.93 14.26 -19.47
C PRO A 239 -2.94 15.24 -18.85
N PRO A 240 -3.41 16.39 -18.29
CA PRO A 240 -2.51 17.37 -17.67
C PRO A 240 -1.56 16.70 -16.68
N ALA A 241 -0.26 16.94 -16.81
CA ALA A 241 0.75 16.30 -15.95
C ALA A 241 0.51 16.56 -14.45
N ALA A 242 -0.10 17.68 -14.10
CA ALA A 242 -0.49 17.95 -12.71
C ALA A 242 -1.50 16.91 -12.17
N ALA A 243 -2.45 16.47 -12.99
CA ALA A 243 -3.40 15.44 -12.60
C ALA A 243 -2.72 14.07 -12.45
N MET A 244 -1.80 13.74 -13.35
CA MET A 244 -0.99 12.52 -13.28
C MET A 244 -0.12 12.51 -12.01
N LEU A 245 0.56 13.60 -11.69
CA LEU A 245 1.37 13.71 -10.45
C LEU A 245 0.51 13.50 -9.20
N GLN A 246 -0.70 14.07 -9.16
CA GLN A 246 -1.62 13.85 -8.04
C GLN A 246 -2.12 12.40 -7.96
N ALA A 247 -2.36 11.75 -9.11
CA ALA A 247 -2.76 10.34 -9.14
C ALA A 247 -1.63 9.45 -8.63
N LEU A 248 -0.39 9.67 -9.08
CA LEU A 248 0.80 8.94 -8.63
C LEU A 248 1.05 9.13 -7.13
N GLU A 249 0.86 10.35 -6.60
CA GLU A 249 0.99 10.62 -5.17
C GLU A 249 -0.07 9.84 -4.36
N LYS A 250 -1.34 9.88 -4.80
CA LYS A 250 -2.43 9.13 -4.15
C LYS A 250 -2.20 7.62 -4.17
N ALA A 251 -1.67 7.10 -5.26
CA ALA A 251 -1.29 5.69 -5.41
C ALA A 251 0.00 5.33 -4.66
N ASN A 252 0.63 6.27 -3.94
CA ASN A 252 1.93 6.08 -3.28
C ASN A 252 3.01 5.49 -4.20
N LEU A 253 2.99 5.86 -5.49
CA LEU A 253 3.87 5.30 -6.51
C LEU A 253 5.24 5.99 -6.51
N PHE A 254 5.99 5.85 -5.43
CA PHE A 254 7.36 6.36 -5.26
C PHE A 254 7.55 7.85 -5.58
N LEU A 255 6.48 8.64 -5.51
CA LEU A 255 6.49 10.08 -5.68
C LEU A 255 6.46 10.76 -4.32
N ILE A 256 7.41 11.67 -4.07
CA ILE A 256 7.60 12.35 -2.79
C ILE A 256 7.33 13.84 -2.99
N PRO A 257 6.34 14.42 -2.28
CA PRO A 257 6.09 15.86 -2.33
C PRO A 257 7.25 16.62 -1.66
N LEU A 258 7.65 17.74 -2.27
CA LEU A 258 8.73 18.58 -1.78
C LEU A 258 8.22 19.85 -1.08
N ASP A 259 6.93 20.15 -1.21
CA ASP A 259 6.28 21.31 -0.58
C ASP A 259 4.89 20.97 -0.02
N GLY A 260 4.39 21.80 0.88
CA GLY A 260 3.06 21.63 1.49
C GLY A 260 1.89 21.95 0.53
N GLU A 261 2.16 22.61 -0.60
CA GLU A 261 1.14 22.95 -1.61
C GLU A 261 1.00 21.85 -2.67
N ARG A 262 1.81 20.80 -2.60
CA ARG A 262 1.81 19.66 -3.55
C ARG A 262 1.97 20.11 -5.00
N LYS A 263 2.88 21.05 -5.23
CA LYS A 263 3.23 21.56 -6.54
C LYS A 263 4.51 20.94 -7.08
N TRP A 264 5.46 20.66 -6.18
CA TRP A 264 6.75 20.10 -6.50
C TRP A 264 6.91 18.73 -5.90
N TYR A 265 7.47 17.83 -6.71
CA TYR A 265 7.71 16.43 -6.38
C TYR A 265 9.10 16.00 -6.79
N ARG A 266 9.53 14.87 -6.27
CA ARG A 266 10.64 14.07 -6.80
C ARG A 266 10.30 12.59 -6.73
N TYR A 267 10.96 11.81 -7.54
CA TYR A 267 10.92 10.36 -7.34
C TYR A 267 11.77 9.94 -6.14
N HIS A 268 11.43 8.81 -5.53
CA HIS A 268 12.29 8.09 -4.59
C HIS A 268 13.60 7.72 -5.28
N HIS A 269 14.75 7.83 -4.61
CA HIS A 269 16.06 7.66 -5.24
C HIS A 269 16.19 6.35 -6.03
N LEU A 270 15.91 5.19 -5.40
CA LEU A 270 15.98 3.90 -6.06
C LEU A 270 15.05 3.79 -7.28
N PHE A 271 13.88 4.41 -7.22
CA PHE A 271 12.94 4.39 -8.32
C PHE A 271 13.38 5.31 -9.47
N ALA A 272 13.89 6.50 -9.16
CA ALA A 272 14.49 7.38 -10.18
C ALA A 272 15.65 6.71 -10.90
N ASP A 273 16.55 6.06 -10.16
CA ASP A 273 17.70 5.34 -10.74
C ASP A 273 17.21 4.17 -11.63
N TYR A 274 16.20 3.42 -11.19
CA TYR A 274 15.58 2.35 -11.97
C TYR A 274 14.98 2.87 -13.28
N LEU A 275 14.21 3.98 -13.23
CA LEU A 275 13.57 4.55 -14.43
C LEU A 275 14.59 5.10 -15.45
N ARG A 276 15.79 5.47 -14.98
CA ARG A 276 16.89 6.01 -15.81
C ARG A 276 17.80 4.91 -16.42
N ALA A 277 17.72 3.67 -15.88
CA ALA A 277 18.55 2.55 -16.31
C ALA A 277 18.02 1.88 -17.57
#